data_f54be4c8fdfe36b83c05e67718512ca3
#
_entry.id   f54be4c8fdfe36b83c05e67718512ca3
#
_cell.length_a   1.000
_cell.length_b   1.000
_cell.length_c   1.000
_cell.angle_alpha   90.00
_cell.angle_beta   90.00
_cell.angle_gamma   90.00
#
_symmetry.space_group_name_H-M   'P 1'
#
loop_
_entity.id
_entity.type
_entity.pdbx_description
1 polymer ?
#
loop_
_entity_poly.entity_id
_entity_poly.type
_entity_poly.pdbx_seq_one_letter_code
_entity_poly.pdbx_strand_id
1 'polypeptide(L)'
;MSRHSAGEKIERKRDTLLKIIAISGELPSYLASMIISSSSYAASLVTTLKKEGYIHVRSKDGLRGYILSRKGKTYLLSHYEADMRDYLTGARETNHIKSEKEKRLRLHRMSLAWTHFFMQGCYIFPSQKPKIFSDAFFIKRETGTYYGSQELKEGTDKIKASRACGLFLKNGEAFVVYQTMENLLKWAKKTEYAMRAWVEGKALRHNLSWGSDAMFLGNSMAFLLQILKSTGGLKNQLFQVDDTYEHYYYVPCLAIFSVIQTDLIVDGKTTKYFEKFLYTMLDDIETQGFSVHAGYIKQRRVYFCYEMELKHLIQVKMDLERRGNGVVVCLDYQAETLKEYFVEEVEIMVLVCQKVKQYLDMQRS
;
A
#
# COMPACT_ATOMS: atom_id res chain seq x y z
N MET A 1 31.33 -20.37 7.81
CA MET A 1 29.95 -20.08 8.31
C MET A 1 29.44 -21.29 9.05
N SER A 2 29.22 -21.18 10.36
CA SER A 2 28.85 -22.33 11.19
C SER A 2 27.40 -22.79 10.89
N ARG A 3 27.15 -24.11 11.01
CA ARG A 3 25.81 -24.71 10.84
C ARG A 3 24.72 -24.04 11.72
N HIS A 4 25.10 -23.40 12.82
CA HIS A 4 24.20 -22.68 13.73
C HIS A 4 23.57 -21.42 13.11
N SER A 5 24.30 -20.66 12.29
CA SER A 5 23.77 -19.45 11.67
C SER A 5 22.72 -19.71 10.56
N ALA A 6 22.85 -20.83 9.85
CA ALA A 6 21.90 -21.24 8.81
C ALA A 6 20.56 -21.71 9.41
N GLY A 7 20.60 -22.44 10.53
CA GLY A 7 19.39 -22.91 11.22
C GLY A 7 18.57 -21.75 11.82
N GLU A 8 19.22 -20.78 12.43
CA GLU A 8 18.56 -19.60 13.00
C GLU A 8 17.90 -18.70 11.94
N LYS A 9 18.52 -18.59 10.76
CA LYS A 9 17.96 -17.83 9.63
C LYS A 9 16.75 -18.51 8.99
N ILE A 10 16.70 -19.83 8.96
CA ILE A 10 15.59 -20.62 8.46
C ILE A 10 14.40 -20.52 9.42
N GLU A 11 14.63 -20.59 10.71
CA GLU A 11 13.60 -20.49 11.74
C GLU A 11 12.90 -19.12 11.70
N ARG A 12 13.64 -18.02 11.55
CA ARG A 12 13.08 -16.68 11.39
C ARG A 12 12.15 -16.53 10.18
N LYS A 13 12.48 -17.12 9.03
CA LYS A 13 11.60 -17.06 7.83
C LYS A 13 10.31 -17.86 8.00
N ARG A 14 10.39 -19.01 8.65
CA ARG A 14 9.27 -19.85 9.03
C ARG A 14 8.29 -19.07 9.92
N ASP A 15 8.79 -18.47 10.98
CA ASP A 15 8.00 -17.75 11.94
C ASP A 15 7.38 -16.50 11.35
N THR A 16 8.12 -15.77 10.53
CA THR A 16 7.60 -14.64 9.76
C THR A 16 6.40 -15.05 8.90
N LEU A 17 6.51 -16.15 8.14
CA LEU A 17 5.40 -16.63 7.31
C LEU A 17 4.18 -17.02 8.15
N LEU A 18 4.38 -17.75 9.26
CA LEU A 18 3.31 -18.12 10.17
C LEU A 18 2.64 -16.90 10.81
N LYS A 19 3.40 -15.90 11.23
CA LYS A 19 2.90 -14.64 11.79
C LYS A 19 2.07 -13.85 10.76
N ILE A 20 2.53 -13.77 9.51
CA ILE A 20 1.76 -13.11 8.44
C ILE A 20 0.46 -13.88 8.12
N ILE A 21 0.49 -15.22 8.11
CA ILE A 21 -0.75 -16.03 7.98
C ILE A 21 -1.71 -15.71 9.15
N ALA A 22 -1.19 -15.57 10.37
CA ALA A 22 -1.98 -15.25 11.55
C ALA A 22 -2.71 -13.91 11.42
N ILE A 23 -1.99 -12.83 11.14
CA ILE A 23 -2.58 -11.48 11.02
C ILE A 23 -3.52 -11.36 9.82
N SER A 24 -3.29 -12.16 8.78
CA SER A 24 -4.11 -12.21 7.56
C SER A 24 -5.42 -13.01 7.76
N GLY A 25 -5.42 -14.01 8.63
CA GLY A 25 -6.49 -14.97 8.78
C GLY A 25 -6.56 -16.02 7.67
N GLU A 26 -6.38 -15.64 6.41
CA GLU A 26 -6.17 -16.51 5.26
C GLU A 26 -5.23 -15.81 4.27
N LEU A 27 -4.03 -16.35 4.08
CA LEU A 27 -3.02 -15.80 3.18
C LEU A 27 -3.14 -16.43 1.79
N PRO A 28 -3.37 -15.67 0.71
CA PRO A 28 -3.32 -16.16 -0.66
C PRO A 28 -2.03 -16.95 -0.94
N SER A 29 -2.15 -18.12 -1.58
CA SER A 29 -1.01 -19.03 -1.71
C SER A 29 0.18 -18.44 -2.48
N TYR A 30 -0.06 -17.56 -3.44
CA TYR A 30 0.99 -16.91 -4.23
C TYR A 30 1.82 -15.89 -3.43
N LEU A 31 1.29 -15.34 -2.33
CA LEU A 31 2.01 -14.37 -1.51
C LEU A 31 3.17 -14.98 -0.71
N ALA A 32 3.17 -16.28 -0.47
CA ALA A 32 4.25 -16.93 0.27
C ALA A 32 5.62 -16.77 -0.41
N SER A 33 5.67 -16.83 -1.75
CA SER A 33 6.91 -16.61 -2.52
C SER A 33 7.40 -15.17 -2.44
N MET A 34 6.52 -14.21 -2.30
CA MET A 34 6.86 -12.79 -2.14
C MET A 34 7.43 -12.51 -0.75
N ILE A 35 6.77 -13.03 0.29
CA ILE A 35 7.23 -12.89 1.69
C ILE A 35 8.61 -13.53 1.88
N ILE A 36 8.87 -14.68 1.24
CA ILE A 36 10.11 -15.44 1.41
C ILE A 36 11.21 -15.01 0.44
N SER A 37 10.89 -14.24 -0.59
CA SER A 37 11.81 -13.74 -1.63
C SER A 37 12.50 -14.85 -2.46
N SER A 38 11.99 -16.09 -2.44
CA SER A 38 12.47 -17.23 -3.22
C SER A 38 11.34 -18.22 -3.42
N SER A 39 10.93 -18.47 -4.66
CA SER A 39 9.79 -19.32 -4.99
C SER A 39 10.04 -20.79 -4.59
N SER A 40 11.23 -21.32 -4.87
CA SER A 40 11.58 -22.71 -4.55
C SER A 40 11.65 -22.94 -3.04
N TYR A 41 12.28 -22.01 -2.32
CA TYR A 41 12.36 -22.09 -0.86
C TYR A 41 10.97 -21.89 -0.20
N ALA A 42 10.15 -20.98 -0.70
CA ALA A 42 8.77 -20.81 -0.22
C ALA A 42 7.94 -22.08 -0.40
N ALA A 43 8.04 -22.74 -1.58
CA ALA A 43 7.36 -24.00 -1.85
C ALA A 43 7.78 -25.12 -0.90
N SER A 44 9.11 -25.26 -0.67
CA SER A 44 9.69 -26.21 0.29
C SER A 44 9.21 -25.92 1.71
N LEU A 45 9.28 -24.66 2.16
CA LEU A 45 8.86 -24.25 3.49
C LEU A 45 7.37 -24.50 3.72
N VAL A 46 6.50 -24.16 2.77
CA VAL A 46 5.07 -24.45 2.84
C VAL A 46 4.79 -25.94 2.92
N THR A 47 5.53 -26.75 2.14
CA THR A 47 5.40 -28.22 2.18
C THR A 47 5.78 -28.76 3.55
N THR A 48 6.87 -28.29 4.15
CA THR A 48 7.30 -28.63 5.50
C THR A 48 6.25 -28.22 6.55
N LEU A 49 5.77 -26.98 6.50
CA LEU A 49 4.75 -26.49 7.45
C LEU A 49 3.44 -27.28 7.38
N LYS A 50 3.04 -27.72 6.18
CA LYS A 50 1.88 -28.60 5.98
C LYS A 50 2.14 -29.99 6.58
N LYS A 51 3.29 -30.61 6.28
CA LYS A 51 3.69 -31.93 6.78
C LYS A 51 3.78 -31.93 8.30
N GLU A 52 4.32 -30.88 8.88
CA GLU A 52 4.41 -30.70 10.33
C GLU A 52 3.07 -30.31 10.99
N GLY A 53 2.05 -30.02 10.19
CA GLY A 53 0.69 -29.73 10.65
C GLY A 53 0.51 -28.34 11.24
N TYR A 54 1.32 -27.35 10.86
CA TYR A 54 1.15 -25.95 11.32
C TYR A 54 0.14 -25.15 10.48
N ILE A 55 0.01 -25.49 9.19
CA ILE A 55 -0.90 -24.83 8.27
C ILE A 55 -1.73 -25.83 7.46
N HIS A 56 -2.89 -25.37 7.00
CA HIS A 56 -3.72 -26.06 6.02
C HIS A 56 -3.86 -25.24 4.75
N VAL A 57 -3.99 -25.91 3.60
CA VAL A 57 -4.38 -25.30 2.34
C VAL A 57 -5.90 -25.32 2.25
N ARG A 58 -6.47 -24.18 1.94
CA ARG A 58 -7.89 -24.06 1.64
C ARG A 58 -8.08 -23.69 0.18
N SER A 59 -8.71 -24.57 -0.59
CA SER A 59 -9.07 -24.34 -1.99
C SER A 59 -10.57 -24.49 -2.14
N LYS A 60 -11.28 -23.38 -2.39
CA LYS A 60 -12.73 -23.35 -2.60
C LYS A 60 -13.12 -22.06 -3.31
N ASP A 61 -14.14 -22.09 -4.16
CA ASP A 61 -14.72 -20.94 -4.87
C ASP A 61 -13.69 -20.16 -5.73
N GLY A 62 -12.70 -20.86 -6.30
CA GLY A 62 -11.60 -20.28 -7.07
C GLY A 62 -10.51 -19.60 -6.22
N LEU A 63 -10.64 -19.59 -4.90
CA LEU A 63 -9.66 -19.02 -3.97
C LEU A 63 -8.80 -20.10 -3.35
N ARG A 64 -7.48 -19.90 -3.38
CA ARG A 64 -6.51 -20.77 -2.71
C ARG A 64 -5.68 -19.98 -1.72
N GLY A 65 -5.70 -20.39 -0.45
CA GLY A 65 -4.98 -19.72 0.63
C GLY A 65 -4.46 -20.68 1.69
N TYR A 66 -3.55 -20.16 2.53
CA TYR A 66 -3.03 -20.83 3.73
C TYR A 66 -3.73 -20.29 4.97
N ILE A 67 -4.14 -21.20 5.84
CA ILE A 67 -4.71 -20.90 7.17
C ILE A 67 -3.92 -21.64 8.24
N LEU A 68 -3.87 -21.08 9.45
CA LEU A 68 -3.26 -21.77 10.59
C LEU A 68 -4.10 -22.97 11.03
N SER A 69 -3.42 -24.06 11.38
CA SER A 69 -4.00 -25.15 12.14
C SER A 69 -4.10 -24.79 13.63
N ARG A 70 -4.74 -25.64 14.44
CA ARG A 70 -4.71 -25.52 15.90
C ARG A 70 -3.27 -25.56 16.44
N LYS A 71 -2.43 -26.47 15.92
CA LYS A 71 -1.01 -26.57 16.28
C LYS A 71 -0.24 -25.28 15.94
N GLY A 72 -0.49 -24.68 14.77
CA GLY A 72 0.11 -23.42 14.36
C GLY A 72 -0.27 -22.25 15.27
N LYS A 73 -1.53 -22.15 15.66
CA LYS A 73 -2.02 -21.15 16.63
C LYS A 73 -1.34 -21.32 18.00
N THR A 74 -1.32 -22.54 18.53
CA THR A 74 -0.67 -22.85 19.82
C THR A 74 0.80 -22.50 19.79
N TYR A 75 1.51 -22.86 18.71
CA TYR A 75 2.92 -22.53 18.53
C TYR A 75 3.17 -21.01 18.57
N LEU A 76 2.39 -20.25 17.80
CA LEU A 76 2.54 -18.80 17.77
C LEU A 76 2.20 -18.13 19.11
N LEU A 77 1.19 -18.59 19.80
CA LEU A 77 0.85 -18.06 21.12
C LEU A 77 1.91 -18.37 22.18
N SER A 78 2.57 -19.55 22.10
CA SER A 78 3.61 -19.90 23.06
C SER A 78 4.95 -19.17 22.84
N HIS A 79 5.24 -18.74 21.58
CA HIS A 79 6.53 -18.11 21.24
C HIS A 79 6.41 -16.59 20.96
N TYR A 80 5.25 -16.12 20.54
CA TYR A 80 5.01 -14.76 20.07
C TYR A 80 3.69 -14.19 20.59
N GLU A 81 3.39 -14.40 21.88
CA GLU A 81 2.11 -14.04 22.48
C GLU A 81 1.81 -12.54 22.32
N ALA A 82 2.80 -11.67 22.56
CA ALA A 82 2.65 -10.21 22.46
C ALA A 82 2.21 -9.76 21.05
N ASP A 83 2.68 -10.44 20.00
CA ASP A 83 2.32 -10.15 18.62
C ASP A 83 1.00 -10.78 18.19
N MET A 84 0.66 -11.94 18.76
CA MET A 84 -0.35 -12.84 18.17
C MET A 84 -1.65 -12.96 18.98
N ARG A 85 -1.65 -12.55 20.23
CA ARG A 85 -2.82 -12.71 21.13
C ARG A 85 -4.09 -12.12 20.52
N ASP A 86 -4.04 -10.87 20.07
CA ASP A 86 -5.20 -10.15 19.53
C ASP A 86 -5.72 -10.71 18.20
N TYR A 87 -4.87 -11.43 17.47
CA TYR A 87 -5.20 -12.04 16.18
C TYR A 87 -5.67 -13.49 16.30
N LEU A 88 -5.26 -14.18 17.36
CA LEU A 88 -5.52 -15.63 17.52
C LEU A 88 -6.48 -15.97 18.65
N THR A 89 -6.89 -15.00 19.48
CA THR A 89 -7.78 -15.23 20.62
C THR A 89 -8.88 -14.17 20.72
N GLY A 90 -9.98 -14.53 21.39
CA GLY A 90 -11.06 -13.60 21.71
C GLY A 90 -11.94 -13.18 20.54
N ALA A 91 -12.74 -12.14 20.75
CA ALA A 91 -13.74 -11.67 19.79
C ALA A 91 -13.15 -11.09 18.48
N ARG A 92 -11.87 -10.73 18.51
CA ARG A 92 -11.14 -10.14 17.36
C ARG A 92 -10.35 -11.17 16.56
N GLU A 93 -10.45 -12.46 16.87
CA GLU A 93 -9.70 -13.49 16.19
C GLU A 93 -9.91 -13.46 14.69
N THR A 94 -8.79 -13.32 13.92
CA THR A 94 -8.79 -13.31 12.45
C THR A 94 -8.92 -14.70 11.86
N ASN A 95 -8.50 -15.72 12.59
CA ASN A 95 -8.34 -17.10 12.12
C ASN A 95 -9.58 -17.96 12.24
N HIS A 96 -10.76 -17.36 12.39
CA HIS A 96 -12.01 -18.06 12.20
C HIS A 96 -12.23 -18.42 10.73
N ILE A 97 -12.54 -19.68 10.46
CA ILE A 97 -12.80 -20.15 9.10
C ILE A 97 -14.04 -19.43 8.53
N LYS A 98 -13.85 -18.65 7.48
CA LYS A 98 -14.92 -17.98 6.77
C LYS A 98 -15.46 -18.90 5.66
N SER A 99 -16.74 -19.25 5.67
CA SER A 99 -17.36 -20.11 4.66
C SER A 99 -17.69 -19.37 3.37
N GLU A 100 -18.04 -18.08 3.46
CA GLU A 100 -18.51 -17.27 2.34
C GLU A 100 -17.33 -16.72 1.53
N LYS A 101 -17.47 -16.74 0.20
CA LYS A 101 -16.48 -16.25 -0.76
C LYS A 101 -16.11 -14.79 -0.49
N GLU A 102 -17.09 -13.92 -0.28
CA GLU A 102 -16.86 -12.48 -0.07
C GLU A 102 -16.05 -12.21 1.22
N LYS A 103 -16.31 -12.97 2.28
CA LYS A 103 -15.54 -12.86 3.52
C LYS A 103 -14.11 -13.31 3.35
N ARG A 104 -13.87 -14.35 2.52
CA ARG A 104 -12.51 -14.81 2.16
C ARG A 104 -11.78 -13.79 1.29
N LEU A 105 -12.46 -13.25 0.28
CA LEU A 105 -11.89 -12.16 -0.55
C LEU A 105 -11.46 -10.97 0.29
N ARG A 106 -12.22 -10.62 1.34
CA ARG A 106 -11.81 -9.57 2.27
C ARG A 106 -10.52 -9.92 3.00
N LEU A 107 -10.35 -11.17 3.47
CA LEU A 107 -9.09 -11.60 4.10
C LEU A 107 -7.93 -11.55 3.10
N HIS A 108 -8.15 -11.97 1.85
CA HIS A 108 -7.14 -11.89 0.79
C HIS A 108 -6.72 -10.45 0.49
N ARG A 109 -7.66 -9.49 0.46
CA ARG A 109 -7.35 -8.05 0.31
C ARG A 109 -6.49 -7.53 1.46
N MET A 110 -6.86 -7.88 2.69
CA MET A 110 -6.06 -7.50 3.87
C MET A 110 -4.66 -8.12 3.83
N SER A 111 -4.54 -9.37 3.40
CA SER A 111 -3.26 -10.06 3.26
C SER A 111 -2.34 -9.39 2.25
N LEU A 112 -2.89 -8.88 1.14
CA LEU A 112 -2.15 -8.12 0.13
C LEU A 112 -1.54 -6.86 0.73
N ALA A 113 -2.32 -6.09 1.48
CA ALA A 113 -1.83 -4.88 2.14
C ALA A 113 -0.73 -5.20 3.17
N TRP A 114 -0.93 -6.22 4.03
CA TRP A 114 0.09 -6.67 4.98
C TRP A 114 1.38 -7.08 4.29
N THR A 115 1.28 -7.88 3.21
CA THR A 115 2.46 -8.33 2.44
C THR A 115 3.16 -7.17 1.75
N HIS A 116 2.39 -6.24 1.17
CA HIS A 116 2.95 -5.05 0.53
C HIS A 116 3.81 -4.22 1.49
N PHE A 117 3.26 -3.85 2.65
CA PHE A 117 4.01 -3.07 3.63
C PHE A 117 5.15 -3.85 4.28
N PHE A 118 4.99 -5.17 4.46
CA PHE A 118 6.10 -6.05 4.90
C PHE A 118 7.27 -6.02 3.91
N MET A 119 6.99 -6.13 2.61
CA MET A 119 8.03 -6.09 1.56
C MET A 119 8.73 -4.72 1.49
N GLN A 120 8.07 -3.65 1.88
CA GLN A 120 8.65 -2.31 2.00
C GLN A 120 9.48 -2.13 3.27
N GLY A 121 9.65 -3.15 4.11
CA GLY A 121 10.37 -3.06 5.37
C GLY A 121 9.63 -2.30 6.47
N CYS A 122 8.33 -2.09 6.33
CA CYS A 122 7.52 -1.42 7.34
C CYS A 122 7.29 -2.30 8.58
N TYR A 123 7.12 -1.66 9.71
CA TYR A 123 6.69 -2.32 10.94
C TYR A 123 5.22 -2.71 10.84
N ILE A 124 4.96 -4.02 10.84
CA ILE A 124 3.61 -4.57 10.73
C ILE A 124 3.16 -5.33 11.97
N PHE A 125 4.09 -5.87 12.78
CA PHE A 125 3.75 -6.64 13.97
C PHE A 125 3.61 -5.73 15.21
N PRO A 126 2.70 -6.06 16.15
CA PRO A 126 2.46 -5.25 17.35
C PRO A 126 3.71 -4.94 18.18
N SER A 127 4.66 -5.88 18.32
CA SER A 127 5.90 -5.66 19.06
C SER A 127 6.87 -4.66 18.41
N GLN A 128 6.70 -4.38 17.12
CA GLN A 128 7.57 -3.45 16.36
C GLN A 128 7.08 -2.01 16.41
N LYS A 129 5.82 -1.79 16.75
CA LYS A 129 5.13 -0.51 16.60
C LYS A 129 4.40 -0.10 17.87
N PRO A 130 4.19 1.20 18.11
CA PRO A 130 3.42 1.65 19.25
C PRO A 130 1.95 1.23 19.12
N LYS A 131 1.25 1.19 20.22
CA LYS A 131 -0.21 1.03 20.18
C LYS A 131 -0.82 2.20 19.40
N ILE A 132 -1.77 1.90 18.54
CA ILE A 132 -2.44 2.90 17.71
C ILE A 132 -3.06 4.00 18.58
N PHE A 133 -2.87 5.26 18.20
CA PHE A 133 -3.33 6.46 18.90
C PHE A 133 -2.84 6.62 20.34
N SER A 134 -1.80 5.90 20.76
CA SER A 134 -1.01 6.26 21.95
C SER A 134 -0.13 7.49 21.65
N ASP A 135 0.41 8.16 22.69
CA ASP A 135 1.32 9.29 22.48
C ASP A 135 2.51 8.92 21.59
N ALA A 136 3.05 7.72 21.77
CA ALA A 136 4.14 7.21 20.94
C ALA A 136 3.77 6.96 19.48
N PHE A 137 2.49 6.82 19.14
CA PHE A 137 2.00 6.67 17.77
C PHE A 137 2.28 7.92 16.92
N PHE A 138 2.16 9.10 17.50
CA PHE A 138 2.32 10.38 16.81
C PHE A 138 3.79 10.83 16.65
N ILE A 139 4.75 10.06 17.16
CA ILE A 139 6.17 10.35 16.96
C ILE A 139 6.55 10.03 15.51
N LYS A 140 7.16 11.01 14.83
CA LYS A 140 7.70 10.83 13.47
C LYS A 140 8.72 9.70 13.45
N ARG A 141 8.60 8.81 12.46
CA ARG A 141 9.49 7.66 12.26
C ARG A 141 9.88 7.55 10.80
N GLU A 142 11.16 7.30 10.56
CA GLU A 142 11.68 7.02 9.23
C GLU A 142 11.19 5.66 8.70
N THR A 143 11.12 4.65 9.59
CA THR A 143 10.55 3.36 9.23
C THR A 143 9.03 3.45 9.19
N GLY A 144 8.44 3.15 8.04
CA GLY A 144 7.00 3.09 7.87
C GLY A 144 6.33 2.12 8.83
N THR A 145 5.12 2.43 9.26
CA THR A 145 4.33 1.62 10.18
C THR A 145 2.94 1.41 9.61
N TYR A 146 2.50 0.16 9.50
CA TYR A 146 1.17 -0.17 8.99
C TYR A 146 0.30 -0.80 10.08
N TYR A 147 -0.90 -0.25 10.25
CA TYR A 147 -1.96 -0.72 11.13
C TYR A 147 -3.12 -1.26 10.30
N GLY A 148 -3.46 -2.52 10.46
CA GLY A 148 -4.57 -3.11 9.72
C GLY A 148 -5.95 -2.73 10.28
N SER A 149 -6.99 -2.98 9.50
CA SER A 149 -8.37 -2.60 9.87
C SER A 149 -8.85 -3.17 11.22
N GLN A 150 -8.24 -4.25 11.70
CA GLN A 150 -8.57 -4.84 13.00
C GLN A 150 -8.04 -3.99 14.15
N GLU A 151 -6.84 -3.43 14.02
CA GLU A 151 -6.24 -2.53 15.00
C GLU A 151 -6.99 -1.19 15.05
N LEU A 152 -7.52 -0.74 13.89
CA LEU A 152 -8.34 0.47 13.80
C LEU A 152 -9.68 0.34 14.53
N LYS A 153 -10.21 -0.85 14.72
CA LYS A 153 -11.53 -1.06 15.35
C LYS A 153 -11.62 -0.54 16.79
N GLU A 154 -10.52 -0.43 17.51
CA GLU A 154 -10.52 0.14 18.87
C GLU A 154 -11.06 1.58 18.96
N GLY A 155 -11.26 2.26 17.84
CA GLY A 155 -11.79 3.61 17.83
C GLY A 155 -12.78 3.90 16.72
N THR A 156 -12.98 2.94 15.79
CA THR A 156 -13.87 3.11 14.63
C THR A 156 -15.18 2.34 14.74
N ASP A 157 -15.56 1.88 15.92
CA ASP A 157 -16.79 1.09 16.12
C ASP A 157 -18.06 1.79 15.59
N LYS A 158 -18.04 3.13 15.55
CA LYS A 158 -19.12 3.96 15.02
C LYS A 158 -19.06 4.14 13.48
N ILE A 159 -17.90 3.86 12.85
CA ILE A 159 -17.72 4.02 11.40
C ILE A 159 -17.98 2.67 10.72
N LYS A 160 -19.26 2.38 10.50
CA LYS A 160 -19.67 1.13 9.85
C LYS A 160 -19.50 1.26 8.34
N ALA A 161 -19.06 0.14 7.71
CA ALA A 161 -18.97 -0.02 6.27
C ALA A 161 -17.89 0.79 5.54
N SER A 162 -16.92 1.43 6.23
CA SER A 162 -15.72 1.95 5.56
C SER A 162 -14.99 0.84 4.81
N ARG A 163 -14.39 1.18 3.69
CA ARG A 163 -13.58 0.29 2.84
C ARG A 163 -12.11 0.34 3.18
N ALA A 164 -11.70 1.20 4.12
CA ALA A 164 -10.33 1.23 4.61
C ALA A 164 -9.87 -0.14 5.09
N CYS A 165 -8.72 -0.59 4.61
CA CYS A 165 -8.08 -1.83 5.05
C CYS A 165 -7.00 -1.58 6.11
N GLY A 166 -6.59 -0.33 6.32
CA GLY A 166 -5.61 0.04 7.33
C GLY A 166 -5.24 1.51 7.31
N LEU A 167 -4.25 1.83 8.12
CA LEU A 167 -3.60 3.14 8.20
C LEU A 167 -2.10 2.95 8.07
N PHE A 168 -1.47 3.68 7.17
CA PHE A 168 -0.04 3.70 6.97
C PHE A 168 0.54 5.04 7.43
N LEU A 169 1.65 4.98 8.14
CA LEU A 169 2.33 6.14 8.73
C LEU A 169 3.81 6.10 8.39
N LYS A 170 4.36 7.21 7.92
CA LYS A 170 5.79 7.39 7.74
C LYS A 170 6.14 8.89 7.78
N ASN A 171 7.21 9.25 8.45
CA ASN A 171 7.75 10.61 8.52
C ASN A 171 6.77 11.69 9.02
N GLY A 172 5.70 11.29 9.70
CA GLY A 172 4.64 12.19 10.16
C GLY A 172 3.48 12.36 9.19
N GLU A 173 3.53 11.66 8.03
CA GLU A 173 2.42 11.59 7.10
C GLU A 173 1.52 10.38 7.42
N ALA A 174 0.22 10.53 7.22
CA ALA A 174 -0.78 9.50 7.47
C ALA A 174 -1.61 9.22 6.21
N PHE A 175 -1.70 7.95 5.84
CA PHE A 175 -2.44 7.50 4.66
C PHE A 175 -3.51 6.48 5.08
N VAL A 176 -4.76 6.79 4.79
CA VAL A 176 -5.83 5.79 4.89
C VAL A 176 -5.72 4.85 3.70
N VAL A 177 -5.51 3.57 3.98
CA VAL A 177 -5.18 2.57 2.95
C VAL A 177 -6.43 1.85 2.49
N TYR A 178 -6.61 1.75 1.19
CA TYR A 178 -7.67 1.03 0.50
C TYR A 178 -7.08 -0.03 -0.42
N GLN A 179 -7.59 -1.26 -0.36
CA GLN A 179 -7.16 -2.33 -1.26
C GLN A 179 -8.29 -2.67 -2.23
N THR A 180 -8.04 -2.39 -3.51
CA THR A 180 -9.04 -2.54 -4.57
C THR A 180 -9.02 -3.91 -5.23
N MET A 181 -7.88 -4.62 -5.20
CA MET A 181 -7.60 -5.75 -6.10
C MET A 181 -7.78 -5.34 -7.57
N GLU A 182 -8.77 -5.90 -8.26
CA GLU A 182 -9.11 -5.62 -9.67
C GLU A 182 -10.53 -5.08 -9.82
N ASN A 183 -11.14 -4.57 -8.74
CA ASN A 183 -12.51 -4.09 -8.75
C ASN A 183 -12.63 -2.74 -8.06
N LEU A 184 -13.41 -1.84 -8.65
CA LEU A 184 -13.77 -0.60 -8.02
C LEU A 184 -14.50 -0.87 -6.68
N LEU A 185 -14.09 -0.15 -5.65
CA LEU A 185 -14.71 -0.26 -4.33
C LEU A 185 -16.11 0.38 -4.36
N LYS A 186 -17.04 -0.19 -3.58
CA LYS A 186 -18.23 0.54 -3.19
C LYS A 186 -17.80 1.71 -2.30
N TRP A 187 -18.19 2.91 -2.67
CA TRP A 187 -17.72 4.14 -2.04
C TRP A 187 -18.86 4.92 -1.41
N ALA A 188 -18.89 4.93 -0.08
CA ALA A 188 -19.85 5.72 0.68
C ALA A 188 -19.17 6.98 1.20
N LYS A 189 -19.19 8.08 0.43
CA LYS A 189 -18.46 9.34 0.71
C LYS A 189 -18.57 9.79 2.17
N LYS A 190 -19.79 9.79 2.74
CA LYS A 190 -19.99 10.17 4.16
C LYS A 190 -19.23 9.28 5.13
N THR A 191 -19.15 7.98 4.84
CA THR A 191 -18.43 7.01 5.70
C THR A 191 -16.93 7.20 5.60
N GLU A 192 -16.41 7.41 4.39
CA GLU A 192 -14.97 7.58 4.19
C GLU A 192 -14.51 8.96 4.70
N TYR A 193 -15.33 10.00 4.55
CA TYR A 193 -15.10 11.29 5.20
C TYR A 193 -15.05 11.16 6.73
N ALA A 194 -15.96 10.38 7.33
CA ALA A 194 -15.93 10.12 8.77
C ALA A 194 -14.65 9.36 9.19
N MET A 195 -14.13 8.46 8.35
CA MET A 195 -12.85 7.78 8.58
C MET A 195 -11.69 8.78 8.57
N ARG A 196 -11.60 9.64 7.56
CA ARG A 196 -10.61 10.72 7.50
C ARG A 196 -10.70 11.62 8.73
N ALA A 197 -11.87 12.18 9.00
CA ALA A 197 -12.08 13.10 10.13
C ALA A 197 -11.75 12.45 11.49
N TRP A 198 -11.95 11.15 11.62
CA TRP A 198 -11.58 10.43 12.82
C TRP A 198 -10.06 10.34 13.00
N VAL A 199 -9.28 10.07 11.95
CA VAL A 199 -7.81 10.06 11.99
C VAL A 199 -7.29 11.46 12.34
N GLU A 200 -7.76 12.49 11.64
CA GLU A 200 -7.38 13.88 11.86
C GLU A 200 -7.74 14.35 13.29
N GLY A 201 -8.96 14.03 13.74
CA GLY A 201 -9.40 14.37 15.11
C GLY A 201 -8.59 13.69 16.21
N LYS A 202 -8.00 12.52 15.95
CA LYS A 202 -7.05 11.90 16.87
C LYS A 202 -5.72 12.64 16.86
N ALA A 203 -5.20 13.02 15.70
CA ALA A 203 -3.97 13.78 15.58
C ALA A 203 -4.07 15.15 16.28
N LEU A 204 -5.16 15.87 16.08
CA LEU A 204 -5.42 17.16 16.73
C LEU A 204 -5.42 17.09 18.26
N ARG A 205 -5.90 16.00 18.86
CA ARG A 205 -5.85 15.81 20.33
C ARG A 205 -4.44 15.73 20.89
N HIS A 206 -3.46 15.43 20.05
CA HIS A 206 -2.04 15.42 20.40
C HIS A 206 -1.29 16.64 19.86
N ASN A 207 -2.01 17.73 19.55
CA ASN A 207 -1.46 18.99 19.01
C ASN A 207 -0.66 18.79 17.70
N LEU A 208 -1.03 17.79 16.90
CA LEU A 208 -0.42 17.52 15.60
C LEU A 208 -1.39 17.89 14.47
N SER A 209 -0.90 18.65 13.52
CA SER A 209 -1.60 18.89 12.25
C SER A 209 -1.19 17.78 11.28
N TRP A 210 -2.00 16.73 11.20
CA TRP A 210 -1.84 15.67 10.22
C TRP A 210 -2.97 15.77 9.21
N GLY A 211 -2.61 16.06 7.96
CA GLY A 211 -3.47 15.73 6.84
C GLY A 211 -3.50 14.21 6.70
N SER A 212 -4.66 13.62 6.42
CA SER A 212 -4.75 12.23 6.03
C SER A 212 -5.09 12.16 4.55
N ASP A 213 -4.23 11.47 3.80
CA ASP A 213 -4.40 11.19 2.39
C ASP A 213 -4.86 9.74 2.18
N ALA A 214 -5.37 9.44 0.99
CA ALA A 214 -5.77 8.09 0.63
C ALA A 214 -4.68 7.41 -0.22
N MET A 215 -4.35 6.16 0.15
CA MET A 215 -3.48 5.30 -0.65
C MET A 215 -4.28 4.09 -1.16
N PHE A 216 -4.45 4.01 -2.48
CA PHE A 216 -5.14 2.92 -3.15
C PHE A 216 -4.14 1.89 -3.62
N LEU A 217 -4.17 0.71 -3.02
CA LEU A 217 -3.38 -0.44 -3.44
C LEU A 217 -4.16 -1.24 -4.48
N GLY A 218 -3.65 -1.34 -5.69
CA GLY A 218 -4.22 -2.15 -6.77
C GLY A 218 -3.31 -3.31 -7.17
N ASN A 219 -3.80 -4.25 -7.98
CA ASN A 219 -3.00 -5.40 -8.41
C ASN A 219 -2.09 -5.11 -9.61
N SER A 220 -2.46 -4.14 -10.45
CA SER A 220 -1.73 -3.81 -11.67
C SER A 220 -1.89 -2.34 -12.05
N MET A 221 -0.97 -1.82 -12.83
CA MET A 221 -1.11 -0.47 -13.40
C MET A 221 -2.32 -0.35 -14.34
N ALA A 222 -2.70 -1.40 -15.05
CA ALA A 222 -3.89 -1.38 -15.91
C ALA A 222 -5.20 -1.08 -15.15
N PHE A 223 -5.28 -1.45 -13.87
CA PHE A 223 -6.45 -1.13 -13.05
C PHE A 223 -6.60 0.37 -12.75
N LEU A 224 -5.50 1.13 -12.77
CA LEU A 224 -5.53 2.59 -12.64
C LEU A 224 -6.47 3.25 -13.66
N LEU A 225 -6.50 2.75 -14.90
CA LEU A 225 -7.38 3.28 -15.94
C LEU A 225 -8.87 3.14 -15.58
N GLN A 226 -9.24 2.04 -14.93
CA GLN A 226 -10.62 1.84 -14.47
C GLN A 226 -10.97 2.85 -13.36
N ILE A 227 -10.03 3.16 -12.48
CA ILE A 227 -10.21 4.18 -11.44
C ILE A 227 -10.38 5.56 -12.07
N LEU A 228 -9.48 5.96 -12.97
CA LEU A 228 -9.50 7.28 -13.60
C LEU A 228 -10.70 7.50 -14.53
N LYS A 229 -11.23 6.44 -15.14
CA LYS A 229 -12.42 6.46 -16.00
C LYS A 229 -13.74 6.29 -15.22
N SER A 230 -13.68 6.07 -13.89
CA SER A 230 -14.87 5.83 -13.08
C SER A 230 -15.72 7.08 -12.92
N THR A 231 -17.01 6.96 -13.23
CA THR A 231 -18.03 7.99 -13.00
C THR A 231 -18.88 7.72 -11.75
N GLY A 232 -18.47 6.78 -10.90
CA GLY A 232 -19.15 6.40 -9.67
C GLY A 232 -20.42 5.57 -9.86
N GLY A 233 -21.09 5.69 -11.00
CA GLY A 233 -22.32 4.97 -11.35
C GLY A 233 -23.51 5.31 -10.43
N LEU A 234 -24.65 5.65 -11.01
CA LEU A 234 -25.86 6.09 -10.27
C LEU A 234 -26.41 5.04 -9.28
N LYS A 235 -26.29 3.74 -9.61
CA LYS A 235 -26.88 2.65 -8.80
C LYS A 235 -25.89 2.00 -7.82
N ASN A 236 -24.60 1.99 -8.12
CA ASN A 236 -23.65 1.14 -7.41
C ASN A 236 -22.75 1.88 -6.43
N GLN A 237 -22.77 3.21 -6.44
CA GLN A 237 -21.89 4.05 -5.59
C GLN A 237 -20.45 3.51 -5.59
N LEU A 238 -19.89 3.31 -6.79
CA LEU A 238 -18.51 2.89 -6.96
C LEU A 238 -17.56 4.07 -6.72
N PHE A 239 -16.33 3.77 -6.37
CA PHE A 239 -15.29 4.78 -6.18
C PHE A 239 -15.14 5.64 -7.44
N GLN A 240 -15.17 6.91 -7.22
CA GLN A 240 -14.83 7.99 -8.14
C GLN A 240 -14.01 9.00 -7.33
N VAL A 241 -13.02 9.63 -7.95
CA VAL A 241 -12.22 10.67 -7.31
C VAL A 241 -13.13 11.82 -6.90
N ASP A 242 -13.09 12.20 -5.62
CA ASP A 242 -13.91 13.20 -5.00
C ASP A 242 -13.10 14.13 -4.06
N ASP A 243 -13.76 14.87 -3.17
CA ASP A 243 -13.16 15.77 -2.20
C ASP A 243 -13.03 15.17 -0.79
N THR A 244 -13.23 13.83 -0.65
CA THR A 244 -13.11 13.16 0.65
C THR A 244 -11.70 13.25 1.21
N TYR A 245 -10.67 13.14 0.37
CA TYR A 245 -9.27 13.32 0.71
C TYR A 245 -8.66 14.45 -0.11
N GLU A 246 -7.57 15.04 0.38
CA GLU A 246 -6.82 16.04 -0.36
C GLU A 246 -6.09 15.39 -1.52
N HIS A 247 -5.39 14.29 -1.24
CA HIS A 247 -4.68 13.52 -2.26
C HIS A 247 -5.12 12.05 -2.27
N TYR A 248 -5.08 11.45 -3.45
CA TYR A 248 -5.37 10.04 -3.70
C TYR A 248 -4.22 9.41 -4.48
N TYR A 249 -3.39 8.64 -3.83
CA TYR A 249 -2.26 7.97 -4.48
C TYR A 249 -2.64 6.55 -4.90
N TYR A 250 -2.31 6.18 -6.12
CA TYR A 250 -2.45 4.81 -6.59
C TYR A 250 -1.09 4.11 -6.60
N VAL A 251 -1.00 2.97 -5.90
CA VAL A 251 0.22 2.17 -5.81
C VAL A 251 -0.07 0.75 -6.26
N PRO A 252 0.61 0.20 -7.30
CA PRO A 252 0.45 -1.19 -7.69
C PRO A 252 1.04 -2.09 -6.60
N CYS A 253 0.17 -2.87 -5.97
CA CYS A 253 0.53 -3.75 -4.86
C CYS A 253 1.49 -4.85 -5.36
N LEU A 254 2.55 -5.14 -4.57
CA LEU A 254 3.48 -6.24 -4.84
C LEU A 254 4.42 -6.06 -6.04
N ALA A 255 4.36 -4.96 -6.76
CA ALA A 255 5.38 -4.63 -7.73
C ALA A 255 6.69 -4.29 -7.01
N ILE A 256 7.81 -4.86 -7.44
CA ILE A 256 9.13 -4.63 -6.81
C ILE A 256 9.47 -3.13 -6.78
N PHE A 257 9.07 -2.40 -7.81
CA PHE A 257 9.35 -0.97 -7.95
C PHE A 257 8.35 -0.05 -7.24
N SER A 258 7.23 -0.58 -6.74
CA SER A 258 6.28 0.21 -5.94
C SER A 258 6.86 0.71 -4.62
N VAL A 259 7.94 0.08 -4.14
CA VAL A 259 8.72 0.57 -2.99
C VAL A 259 9.28 1.97 -3.26
N ILE A 260 9.87 2.17 -4.46
CA ILE A 260 10.43 3.46 -4.87
C ILE A 260 9.32 4.52 -4.95
N GLN A 261 8.21 4.19 -5.61
CA GLN A 261 7.07 5.09 -5.69
C GLN A 261 6.54 5.45 -4.30
N THR A 262 6.39 4.47 -3.41
CA THR A 262 5.92 4.73 -2.05
C THR A 262 6.89 5.64 -1.30
N ASP A 263 8.21 5.43 -1.41
CA ASP A 263 9.20 6.32 -0.81
C ASP A 263 9.11 7.75 -1.35
N LEU A 264 8.90 7.91 -2.65
CA LEU A 264 8.71 9.24 -3.28
C LEU A 264 7.41 9.93 -2.84
N ILE A 265 6.37 9.20 -2.47
CA ILE A 265 5.12 9.76 -1.94
C ILE A 265 5.28 10.19 -0.46
N VAL A 266 5.93 9.36 0.37
CA VAL A 266 5.81 9.46 1.83
C VAL A 266 7.07 9.98 2.53
N ASP A 267 8.18 10.10 1.82
CA ASP A 267 9.44 10.61 2.36
C ASP A 267 9.78 11.96 1.74
N GLY A 268 9.27 13.02 2.33
CA GLY A 268 9.46 14.39 1.84
C GLY A 268 10.94 14.80 1.65
N LYS A 269 11.89 14.16 2.33
CA LYS A 269 13.32 14.36 2.08
C LYS A 269 13.75 13.71 0.76
N THR A 270 13.34 12.46 0.56
CA THR A 270 13.59 11.73 -0.70
C THR A 270 12.91 12.42 -1.88
N THR A 271 11.65 12.85 -1.70
CA THR A 271 10.89 13.60 -2.71
C THR A 271 11.61 14.86 -3.14
N LYS A 272 12.06 15.69 -2.18
CA LYS A 272 12.81 16.93 -2.48
C LYS A 272 14.11 16.69 -3.23
N TYR A 273 14.85 15.64 -2.90
CA TYR A 273 16.06 15.30 -3.66
C TYR A 273 15.72 14.88 -5.10
N PHE A 274 14.67 14.10 -5.25
CA PHE A 274 14.23 13.63 -6.56
C PHE A 274 13.67 14.78 -7.41
N GLU A 275 12.83 15.63 -6.85
CA GLU A 275 12.34 16.84 -7.51
C GLU A 275 13.49 17.75 -7.96
N LYS A 276 14.47 18.01 -7.07
CA LYS A 276 15.65 18.79 -7.45
C LYS A 276 16.35 18.19 -8.67
N PHE A 277 16.49 16.87 -8.74
CA PHE A 277 17.02 16.20 -9.93
C PHE A 277 16.12 16.44 -11.15
N LEU A 278 14.81 16.26 -11.02
CA LEU A 278 13.87 16.48 -12.13
C LEU A 278 13.90 17.92 -12.65
N TYR A 279 13.96 18.90 -11.77
CA TYR A 279 14.08 20.31 -12.16
C TYR A 279 15.36 20.61 -12.94
N THR A 280 16.46 19.86 -12.75
CA THR A 280 17.67 20.04 -13.60
C THR A 280 17.48 19.62 -15.05
N MET A 281 16.41 18.89 -15.36
CA MET A 281 16.09 18.44 -16.71
C MET A 281 15.26 19.47 -17.49
N LEU A 282 14.74 20.50 -16.83
CA LEU A 282 13.89 21.53 -17.43
C LEU A 282 14.74 22.66 -18.01
N ASP A 283 14.34 23.17 -19.16
CA ASP A 283 14.93 24.39 -19.76
C ASP A 283 14.46 25.65 -19.02
N ASP A 284 13.20 25.60 -18.52
CA ASP A 284 12.59 26.67 -17.74
C ASP A 284 11.66 26.09 -16.69
N ILE A 285 11.64 26.67 -15.49
CA ILE A 285 10.87 26.21 -14.34
C ILE A 285 9.63 27.09 -14.18
N GLU A 286 8.45 26.46 -14.06
CA GLU A 286 7.22 27.18 -13.76
C GLU A 286 7.23 27.66 -12.30
N THR A 287 7.17 28.97 -12.11
CA THR A 287 7.19 29.59 -10.76
C THR A 287 5.81 30.01 -10.26
N GLN A 288 4.78 29.93 -11.12
CA GLN A 288 3.41 30.25 -10.71
C GLN A 288 2.79 29.09 -9.93
N GLY A 289 2.56 29.28 -8.65
CA GLY A 289 2.10 28.26 -7.69
C GLY A 289 0.76 27.57 -7.98
N PHE A 290 0.06 27.92 -9.05
CA PHE A 290 -1.20 27.31 -9.47
C PHE A 290 -1.09 26.49 -10.77
N SER A 291 0.12 26.35 -11.30
CA SER A 291 0.33 25.62 -12.54
C SER A 291 0.33 24.10 -12.30
N VAL A 292 -0.33 23.36 -13.18
CA VAL A 292 -0.33 21.89 -13.16
C VAL A 292 1.00 21.33 -13.70
N HIS A 293 1.68 22.07 -14.58
CA HIS A 293 2.99 21.68 -15.14
C HIS A 293 4.15 22.23 -14.31
N ALA A 294 5.26 21.50 -14.27
CA ALA A 294 6.44 21.83 -13.49
C ALA A 294 7.38 22.83 -14.19
N GLY A 295 7.29 22.94 -15.52
CA GLY A 295 8.14 23.78 -16.34
C GLY A 295 8.11 23.36 -17.80
N TYR A 296 9.21 23.61 -18.52
CA TYR A 296 9.29 23.43 -19.97
C TYR A 296 10.54 22.64 -20.39
N ILE A 297 10.41 21.82 -21.43
CA ILE A 297 11.50 21.22 -22.21
C ILE A 297 11.21 21.50 -23.68
N LYS A 298 12.11 22.18 -24.40
CA LYS A 298 11.94 22.56 -25.80
C LYS A 298 10.57 23.23 -26.05
N GLN A 299 10.21 24.18 -25.20
CA GLN A 299 8.94 24.92 -25.22
C GLN A 299 7.68 24.05 -24.99
N ARG A 300 7.80 22.77 -24.63
CA ARG A 300 6.69 21.90 -24.26
C ARG A 300 6.55 21.84 -22.74
N ARG A 301 5.31 21.85 -22.24
CA ARG A 301 5.01 21.72 -20.81
C ARG A 301 5.42 20.36 -20.31
N VAL A 302 5.98 20.30 -19.11
CA VAL A 302 6.41 19.08 -18.44
C VAL A 302 5.57 18.83 -17.22
N TYR A 303 5.02 17.62 -17.09
CA TYR A 303 4.16 17.20 -15.99
C TYR A 303 4.81 16.02 -15.26
N PHE A 304 5.02 16.15 -13.95
CA PHE A 304 5.57 15.08 -13.12
C PHE A 304 4.45 14.18 -12.61
N CYS A 305 4.32 12.97 -13.14
CA CYS A 305 3.24 12.03 -12.83
C CYS A 305 3.71 10.76 -12.11
N TYR A 306 4.96 10.69 -11.66
CA TYR A 306 5.57 9.50 -11.07
C TYR A 306 4.91 9.03 -9.75
N GLU A 307 4.25 9.92 -9.02
CA GLU A 307 3.55 9.59 -7.78
C GLU A 307 2.22 8.86 -8.01
N MET A 308 1.63 8.97 -9.19
CA MET A 308 0.28 8.48 -9.49
C MET A 308 -0.80 9.09 -8.59
N GLU A 309 -0.71 10.40 -8.30
CA GLU A 309 -1.76 11.13 -7.61
C GLU A 309 -2.95 11.34 -8.58
N LEU A 310 -4.13 10.83 -8.19
CA LEU A 310 -5.27 10.69 -9.12
C LEU A 310 -5.85 12.03 -9.55
N LYS A 311 -5.96 13.01 -8.65
CA LYS A 311 -6.48 14.35 -9.01
C LYS A 311 -5.52 15.07 -9.94
N HIS A 312 -4.21 14.96 -9.67
CA HIS A 312 -3.19 15.52 -10.53
C HIS A 312 -3.22 14.90 -11.93
N LEU A 313 -3.32 13.56 -12.03
CA LEU A 313 -3.48 12.90 -13.33
C LEU A 313 -4.69 13.39 -14.12
N ILE A 314 -5.83 13.60 -13.45
CA ILE A 314 -7.03 14.15 -14.07
C ILE A 314 -6.79 15.60 -14.53
N GLN A 315 -6.16 16.44 -13.71
CA GLN A 315 -5.83 17.82 -14.05
C GLN A 315 -4.85 17.91 -15.22
N VAL A 316 -3.81 17.08 -15.23
CA VAL A 316 -2.85 16.98 -16.34
C VAL A 316 -3.56 16.61 -17.64
N LYS A 317 -4.46 15.63 -17.59
CA LYS A 317 -5.24 15.24 -18.79
C LYS A 317 -6.07 16.41 -19.31
N MET A 318 -6.80 17.09 -18.45
CA MET A 318 -7.61 18.28 -18.83
C MET A 318 -6.75 19.41 -19.41
N ASP A 319 -5.55 19.64 -18.86
CA ASP A 319 -4.64 20.67 -19.37
C ASP A 319 -4.06 20.29 -20.73
N LEU A 320 -3.69 19.01 -20.92
CA LEU A 320 -3.20 18.48 -22.19
C LEU A 320 -4.28 18.49 -23.28
N GLU A 321 -5.53 18.11 -22.97
CA GLU A 321 -6.67 18.18 -23.89
C GLU A 321 -6.97 19.60 -24.36
N ARG A 322 -6.79 20.59 -23.46
CA ARG A 322 -7.04 22.00 -23.76
C ARG A 322 -5.91 22.67 -24.55
N ARG A 323 -4.66 22.31 -24.26
CA ARG A 323 -3.47 23.04 -24.75
C ARG A 323 -2.63 22.25 -25.73
N GLY A 324 -2.89 20.94 -25.88
CA GLY A 324 -2.09 20.02 -26.69
C GLY A 324 -0.66 19.88 -26.18
N ASN A 325 0.12 19.10 -26.86
CA ASN A 325 1.57 18.95 -26.83
C ASN A 325 2.27 19.16 -25.47
N GLY A 326 2.57 18.05 -24.77
CA GLY A 326 3.27 18.06 -23.50
C GLY A 326 4.21 16.87 -23.33
N VAL A 327 4.98 16.90 -22.24
CA VAL A 327 5.87 15.82 -21.80
C VAL A 327 5.42 15.35 -20.43
N VAL A 328 5.05 14.09 -20.29
CA VAL A 328 4.69 13.46 -19.02
C VAL A 328 5.87 12.63 -18.53
N VAL A 329 6.37 12.94 -17.34
CA VAL A 329 7.49 12.24 -16.71
C VAL A 329 6.94 11.21 -15.72
N CYS A 330 7.33 9.94 -15.89
CA CYS A 330 6.88 8.83 -15.05
C CYS A 330 7.96 7.75 -14.88
N LEU A 331 7.72 6.80 -13.99
CA LEU A 331 8.56 5.63 -13.83
C LEU A 331 8.29 4.60 -14.94
N ASP A 332 9.26 3.76 -15.25
CA ASP A 332 9.21 2.83 -16.38
C ASP A 332 7.99 1.92 -16.39
N TYR A 333 7.62 1.31 -15.26
CA TYR A 333 6.45 0.43 -15.17
C TYR A 333 5.09 1.14 -15.26
N GLN A 334 5.07 2.48 -15.22
CA GLN A 334 3.87 3.32 -15.32
C GLN A 334 3.56 3.74 -16.78
N ALA A 335 4.60 3.74 -17.63
CA ALA A 335 4.60 4.37 -18.93
C ALA A 335 3.47 3.86 -19.86
N GLU A 336 3.30 2.55 -19.99
CA GLU A 336 2.28 1.97 -20.88
C GLU A 336 0.86 2.38 -20.48
N THR A 337 0.58 2.41 -19.18
CA THR A 337 -0.74 2.82 -18.67
C THR A 337 -0.98 4.31 -18.91
N LEU A 338 0.04 5.16 -18.75
CA LEU A 338 -0.10 6.59 -18.98
C LEU A 338 -0.22 6.92 -20.46
N LYS A 339 0.45 6.19 -21.36
CA LYS A 339 0.22 6.29 -22.81
C LYS A 339 -1.22 6.01 -23.20
N GLU A 340 -1.85 5.01 -22.58
CA GLU A 340 -3.26 4.70 -22.82
C GLU A 340 -4.21 5.76 -22.23
N TYR A 341 -3.79 6.42 -21.15
CA TYR A 341 -4.61 7.41 -20.46
C TYR A 341 -4.58 8.78 -21.13
N PHE A 342 -3.40 9.23 -21.58
CA PHE A 342 -3.22 10.51 -22.24
C PHE A 342 -3.43 10.41 -23.76
N VAL A 343 -3.54 11.55 -24.43
CA VAL A 343 -3.73 11.62 -25.89
C VAL A 343 -2.44 11.30 -26.66
N GLU A 344 -2.54 10.93 -27.94
CA GLU A 344 -1.41 10.47 -28.76
C GLU A 344 -0.28 11.50 -28.93
N GLU A 345 -0.58 12.80 -28.85
CA GLU A 345 0.42 13.90 -29.02
C GLU A 345 1.31 14.13 -27.77
N VAL A 346 1.12 13.34 -26.72
CA VAL A 346 1.86 13.46 -25.46
C VAL A 346 3.10 12.57 -25.49
N GLU A 347 4.26 13.16 -25.30
CA GLU A 347 5.50 12.41 -25.10
C GLU A 347 5.58 11.87 -23.67
N ILE A 348 5.87 10.58 -23.53
CA ILE A 348 6.13 9.97 -22.22
C ILE A 348 7.65 9.89 -22.02
N MET A 349 8.16 10.66 -21.08
CA MET A 349 9.55 10.61 -20.63
C MET A 349 9.66 9.60 -19.47
N VAL A 350 10.38 8.52 -19.73
CA VAL A 350 10.46 7.37 -18.82
C VAL A 350 11.72 7.44 -17.96
N LEU A 351 11.53 7.35 -16.66
CA LEU A 351 12.58 7.23 -15.65
C LEU A 351 12.73 5.77 -15.23
N VAL A 352 13.89 5.17 -15.50
CA VAL A 352 14.17 3.78 -15.15
C VAL A 352 14.29 3.63 -13.65
N CYS A 353 13.40 2.87 -13.02
CA CYS A 353 13.33 2.67 -11.57
C CYS A 353 14.66 2.28 -10.94
N GLN A 354 15.42 1.39 -11.58
CA GLN A 354 16.72 0.99 -11.06
C GLN A 354 17.71 2.16 -10.98
N LYS A 355 17.71 3.07 -11.96
CA LYS A 355 18.55 4.28 -11.95
C LYS A 355 18.07 5.28 -10.89
N VAL A 356 16.75 5.46 -10.77
CA VAL A 356 16.16 6.30 -9.70
C VAL A 356 16.58 5.77 -8.34
N LYS A 357 16.48 4.47 -8.10
CA LYS A 357 16.92 3.86 -6.84
C LYS A 357 18.40 4.11 -6.56
N GLN A 358 19.26 3.87 -7.53
CA GLN A 358 20.70 4.13 -7.38
C GLN A 358 20.99 5.59 -7.03
N TYR A 359 20.33 6.54 -7.70
CA TYR A 359 20.45 7.95 -7.38
C TYR A 359 20.01 8.26 -5.94
N LEU A 360 18.85 7.76 -5.52
CA LEU A 360 18.34 7.98 -4.16
C LEU A 360 19.22 7.34 -3.08
N ASP A 361 19.77 6.16 -3.33
CA ASP A 361 20.69 5.48 -2.40
C ASP A 361 21.97 6.27 -2.22
N MET A 362 22.51 6.90 -3.29
CA MET A 362 23.66 7.80 -3.21
C MET A 362 23.38 9.10 -2.43
N GLN A 363 22.15 9.60 -2.44
CA GLN A 363 21.79 10.82 -1.70
C GLN A 363 21.53 10.54 -0.20
N ARG A 364 21.34 9.29 0.17
CA ARG A 364 21.11 8.84 1.55
C ARG A 364 22.40 8.45 2.28
N SER A 365 23.49 8.17 1.52
CA SER A 365 24.82 7.83 2.04
C SER A 365 25.63 9.07 2.42
#